data_abc6669b9e5d3eeb07fb41754104a6a6
#
_entry.id   abc6669b9e5d3eeb07fb41754104a6a6
#
_cell.length_a   1.000
_cell.length_b   1.000
_cell.length_c   1.000
_cell.angle_alpha   90.00
_cell.angle_beta   90.00
_cell.angle_gamma   90.00
#
_symmetry.space_group_name_H-M   'P 1'
#
loop_
_entity.id
_entity.type
_entity.pdbx_description
1 polymer ?
#
loop_
_entity_poly.entity_id
_entity_poly.type
_entity_poly.pdbx_seq_one_letter_code
_entity_poly.pdbx_strand_id
1 'polypeptide(L)'
;VLRRWGVDQPPIIEDVAPGQPCVVVDTNNVAELPASINLADLRAVIDHHKLVPGLETKAPIEVTIRPVACTATLLWQLMGQHAGHAPTWVKGLALSCIVSDTLQFRSPTTTPADERLARSLADDLGVDIGHLAAEMFAAKSDVSRFSEAELLRMDSKEFTVDGTELRVSVLETVSPGAILARKDALMAAMPQVAAQDGAEEVLLFVVDILKEEATLLIPNERVRRIAEASFGVATSGDSVVLPGVMSRKKQIIPALKV
;
A
#
# COMPACT_ATOMS: atom_id res chain seq x y z
N VAL A 1 -9.40 11.06 -4.25
CA VAL A 1 -9.56 10.73 -5.68
C VAL A 1 -11.02 10.97 -6.11
N LEU A 2 -12.01 10.24 -5.59
CA LEU A 2 -13.41 10.31 -6.02
C LEU A 2 -13.94 11.75 -6.04
N ARG A 3 -13.77 12.51 -4.94
CA ARG A 3 -14.21 13.92 -4.85
C ARG A 3 -13.58 14.83 -5.93
N ARG A 4 -12.31 14.60 -6.30
CA ARG A 4 -11.65 15.36 -7.36
C ARG A 4 -12.37 15.21 -8.70
N TRP A 5 -12.88 14.02 -8.97
CA TRP A 5 -13.55 13.68 -10.22
C TRP A 5 -15.07 13.77 -10.16
N GLY A 6 -15.63 14.31 -9.06
CA GLY A 6 -17.07 14.49 -8.89
C GLY A 6 -17.86 13.19 -8.79
N VAL A 7 -17.24 12.16 -8.21
CA VAL A 7 -17.84 10.82 -8.07
C VAL A 7 -18.10 10.56 -6.60
N ASP A 8 -19.30 10.10 -6.28
CA ASP A 8 -19.65 9.63 -4.95
C ASP A 8 -18.99 8.29 -4.65
N GLN A 9 -18.75 8.01 -3.38
CA GLN A 9 -18.22 6.71 -2.97
C GLN A 9 -19.28 5.63 -3.25
N PRO A 10 -18.91 4.56 -4.01
CA PRO A 10 -19.84 3.46 -4.20
C PRO A 10 -20.09 2.74 -2.86
N PRO A 11 -21.26 2.09 -2.70
CA PRO A 11 -21.55 1.32 -1.49
C PRO A 11 -20.57 0.17 -1.33
N ILE A 12 -20.19 -0.10 -0.08
CA ILE A 12 -19.43 -1.30 0.27
C ILE A 12 -20.40 -2.48 0.25
N ILE A 13 -20.05 -3.55 -0.45
CA ILE A 13 -20.84 -4.78 -0.51
C ILE A 13 -20.17 -5.81 0.39
N GLU A 14 -20.80 -6.12 1.51
CA GLU A 14 -20.27 -7.08 2.49
C GLU A 14 -20.71 -8.53 2.16
N ASP A 15 -21.81 -8.68 1.40
CA ASP A 15 -22.37 -9.97 1.04
C ASP A 15 -23.00 -9.94 -0.36
N VAL A 16 -23.07 -11.09 -1.01
CA VAL A 16 -23.63 -11.26 -2.36
C VAL A 16 -24.73 -12.31 -2.32
N ALA A 17 -25.90 -11.97 -2.87
CA ALA A 17 -27.01 -12.90 -2.90
C ALA A 17 -26.71 -14.09 -3.84
N PRO A 18 -27.22 -15.30 -3.51
CA PRO A 18 -27.11 -16.47 -4.39
C PRO A 18 -27.66 -16.18 -5.79
N GLY A 19 -26.85 -16.43 -6.82
CA GLY A 19 -27.22 -16.20 -8.21
C GLY A 19 -27.19 -14.73 -8.66
N GLN A 20 -26.76 -13.81 -7.83
CA GLN A 20 -26.58 -12.41 -8.23
C GLN A 20 -25.49 -12.31 -9.31
N PRO A 21 -25.78 -11.67 -10.48
CA PRO A 21 -24.76 -11.44 -11.50
C PRO A 21 -23.64 -10.52 -10.98
N CYS A 22 -22.39 -10.99 -11.07
CA CYS A 22 -21.21 -10.26 -10.61
C CYS A 22 -20.09 -10.30 -11.62
N VAL A 23 -19.33 -9.23 -11.69
CA VAL A 23 -18.00 -9.15 -12.33
C VAL A 23 -17.00 -8.83 -11.24
N VAL A 24 -15.94 -9.62 -11.14
CA VAL A 24 -14.85 -9.38 -10.22
C VAL A 24 -13.76 -8.59 -10.95
N VAL A 25 -13.33 -7.49 -10.36
CA VAL A 25 -12.34 -6.57 -10.94
C VAL A 25 -11.25 -6.29 -9.92
N ASP A 26 -9.99 -6.26 -10.38
CA ASP A 26 -8.80 -5.87 -9.61
C ASP A 26 -8.39 -6.83 -8.50
N THR A 27 -8.98 -8.00 -8.47
CA THR A 27 -8.56 -9.15 -7.65
C THR A 27 -9.10 -10.44 -8.24
N ASN A 28 -8.45 -11.55 -7.94
CA ASN A 28 -9.00 -12.89 -8.12
C ASN A 28 -8.89 -13.73 -6.83
N ASN A 29 -8.56 -13.06 -5.70
CA ASN A 29 -8.35 -13.69 -4.41
C ASN A 29 -9.64 -13.67 -3.59
N VAL A 30 -10.21 -14.84 -3.30
CA VAL A 30 -11.45 -14.96 -2.50
C VAL A 30 -11.32 -14.36 -1.09
N ALA A 31 -10.12 -14.28 -0.54
CA ALA A 31 -9.89 -13.65 0.77
C ALA A 31 -10.10 -12.12 0.78
N GLU A 32 -10.16 -11.50 -0.40
CA GLU A 32 -10.38 -10.06 -0.59
C GLU A 32 -11.83 -9.74 -1.02
N LEU A 33 -12.67 -10.76 -1.15
CA LEU A 33 -14.04 -10.69 -1.63
C LEU A 33 -15.01 -11.08 -0.51
N PRO A 34 -16.31 -10.74 -0.63
CA PRO A 34 -17.34 -11.24 0.27
C PRO A 34 -17.30 -12.77 0.38
N ALA A 35 -17.47 -13.32 1.58
CA ALA A 35 -17.42 -14.77 1.81
C ALA A 35 -18.42 -15.56 0.97
N SER A 36 -19.53 -14.93 0.56
CA SER A 36 -20.58 -15.48 -0.31
C SER A 36 -20.28 -15.41 -1.80
N ILE A 37 -19.10 -14.93 -2.23
CA ILE A 37 -18.80 -14.65 -3.66
C ILE A 37 -19.02 -15.89 -4.56
N ASN A 38 -18.71 -17.09 -4.07
CA ASN A 38 -18.91 -18.34 -4.82
C ASN A 38 -20.39 -18.76 -4.94
N LEU A 39 -21.31 -18.08 -4.24
CA LEU A 39 -22.76 -18.25 -4.44
C LEU A 39 -23.31 -17.38 -5.58
N ALA A 40 -22.56 -16.35 -5.97
CA ALA A 40 -22.92 -15.43 -7.04
C ALA A 40 -22.97 -16.14 -8.42
N ASP A 41 -23.56 -15.44 -9.40
CA ASP A 41 -23.43 -15.76 -10.81
C ASP A 41 -22.28 -14.94 -11.40
N LEU A 42 -21.05 -15.44 -11.24
CA LEU A 42 -19.86 -14.76 -11.76
C LEU A 42 -19.90 -14.76 -13.29
N ARG A 43 -19.79 -13.58 -13.88
CA ARG A 43 -19.85 -13.35 -15.33
C ARG A 43 -18.47 -13.13 -15.95
N ALA A 44 -17.57 -12.49 -15.23
CA ALA A 44 -16.20 -12.28 -15.67
C ALA A 44 -15.27 -12.02 -14.49
N VAL A 45 -13.97 -12.24 -14.71
CA VAL A 45 -12.87 -11.78 -13.85
C VAL A 45 -11.91 -10.96 -14.70
N ILE A 46 -11.62 -9.72 -14.28
CA ILE A 46 -10.70 -8.81 -14.98
C ILE A 46 -9.67 -8.34 -13.96
N ASP A 47 -8.42 -8.78 -14.11
CA ASP A 47 -7.41 -8.58 -13.08
C ASP A 47 -5.99 -8.49 -13.67
N HIS A 48 -5.05 -7.95 -12.90
CA HIS A 48 -3.64 -7.88 -13.24
C HIS A 48 -2.73 -8.61 -12.24
N HIS A 49 -3.30 -9.15 -11.16
CA HIS A 49 -2.57 -9.92 -10.16
C HIS A 49 -2.30 -11.36 -10.61
N LYS A 50 -1.38 -12.03 -9.94
CA LYS A 50 -1.16 -13.47 -10.15
C LYS A 50 -2.43 -14.26 -9.86
N LEU A 51 -2.70 -15.27 -10.67
CA LEU A 51 -3.83 -16.16 -10.43
C LEU A 51 -3.63 -16.95 -9.13
N VAL A 52 -4.67 -16.96 -8.29
CA VAL A 52 -4.74 -17.75 -7.06
C VAL A 52 -6.00 -18.61 -7.06
N PRO A 53 -6.02 -19.77 -6.35
CA PRO A 53 -7.20 -20.63 -6.29
C PRO A 53 -8.31 -20.04 -5.41
N GLY A 54 -9.55 -20.51 -5.61
CA GLY A 54 -10.67 -20.29 -4.69
C GLY A 54 -11.93 -19.73 -5.31
N LEU A 55 -11.87 -19.04 -6.46
CA LEU A 55 -13.08 -18.66 -7.19
C LEU A 55 -13.70 -19.87 -7.88
N GLU A 56 -14.98 -20.06 -7.66
CA GLU A 56 -15.78 -21.12 -8.28
C GLU A 56 -16.87 -20.52 -9.15
N THR A 57 -17.11 -21.12 -10.32
CA THR A 57 -18.11 -20.64 -11.27
C THR A 57 -19.09 -21.76 -11.64
N LYS A 58 -20.34 -21.39 -11.88
CA LYS A 58 -21.40 -22.34 -12.29
C LYS A 58 -21.34 -22.77 -13.76
N ALA A 59 -20.66 -21.95 -14.57
CA ALA A 59 -20.50 -22.12 -16.00
C ALA A 59 -19.17 -21.52 -16.44
N PRO A 60 -18.67 -21.80 -17.66
CA PRO A 60 -17.52 -21.09 -18.22
C PRO A 60 -17.77 -19.58 -18.27
N ILE A 61 -16.79 -18.81 -17.86
CA ILE A 61 -16.82 -17.34 -17.86
C ILE A 61 -15.60 -16.77 -18.57
N GLU A 62 -15.63 -15.49 -18.88
CA GLU A 62 -14.45 -14.78 -19.35
C GLU A 62 -13.52 -14.46 -18.18
N VAL A 63 -12.24 -14.84 -18.31
CA VAL A 63 -11.19 -14.48 -17.37
C VAL A 63 -10.09 -13.77 -18.13
N THR A 64 -9.88 -12.50 -17.83
CA THR A 64 -8.84 -11.69 -18.47
C THR A 64 -7.82 -11.27 -17.43
N ILE A 65 -6.63 -11.87 -17.46
CA ILE A 65 -5.50 -11.53 -16.62
C ILE A 65 -4.32 -11.16 -17.52
N ARG A 66 -3.73 -9.99 -17.32
CA ARG A 66 -2.58 -9.52 -18.09
C ARG A 66 -1.51 -8.93 -17.19
N PRO A 67 -0.22 -9.05 -17.56
CA PRO A 67 0.90 -8.48 -16.80
C PRO A 67 1.05 -6.98 -17.09
N VAL A 68 0.11 -6.17 -16.63
CA VAL A 68 0.14 -4.71 -16.58
C VAL A 68 0.21 -4.27 -15.13
N ALA A 69 0.56 -3.01 -14.87
CA ALA A 69 0.67 -2.52 -13.50
C ALA A 69 -0.68 -2.16 -12.85
N CYS A 70 -1.73 -1.98 -13.65
CA CYS A 70 -3.03 -1.51 -13.17
C CYS A 70 -4.18 -2.12 -13.97
N THR A 71 -5.22 -2.59 -13.30
CA THR A 71 -6.44 -3.08 -13.95
C THR A 71 -7.13 -2.00 -14.79
N ALA A 72 -6.99 -0.71 -14.47
CA ALA A 72 -7.52 0.36 -15.32
C ALA A 72 -6.90 0.35 -16.72
N THR A 73 -5.61 0.03 -16.85
CA THR A 73 -4.95 -0.14 -18.15
C THR A 73 -5.57 -1.29 -18.95
N LEU A 74 -5.86 -2.39 -18.28
CA LEU A 74 -6.50 -3.55 -18.89
C LEU A 74 -7.93 -3.24 -19.34
N LEU A 75 -8.73 -2.60 -18.50
CA LEU A 75 -10.09 -2.17 -18.84
C LEU A 75 -10.09 -1.23 -20.05
N TRP A 76 -9.14 -0.29 -20.10
CA TRP A 76 -8.99 0.62 -21.24
C TRP A 76 -8.69 -0.12 -22.56
N GLN A 77 -7.84 -1.15 -22.48
CA GLN A 77 -7.56 -2.00 -23.64
C GLN A 77 -8.80 -2.79 -24.09
N LEU A 78 -9.60 -3.29 -23.16
CA LEU A 78 -10.85 -4.04 -23.44
C LEU A 78 -11.91 -3.13 -24.06
N MET A 79 -12.00 -1.87 -23.65
CA MET A 79 -12.91 -0.86 -24.23
C MET A 79 -12.56 -0.54 -25.71
N GLY A 80 -11.30 -0.69 -26.09
CA GLY A 80 -10.83 -0.46 -27.46
C GLY A 80 -11.22 0.94 -27.98
N GLN A 81 -11.84 1.01 -29.15
CA GLN A 81 -12.27 2.28 -29.75
C GLN A 81 -13.32 3.06 -28.92
N HIS A 82 -14.04 2.39 -28.03
CA HIS A 82 -15.04 3.05 -27.15
C HIS A 82 -14.39 3.84 -26.02
N ALA A 83 -13.15 3.56 -25.67
CA ALA A 83 -12.43 4.24 -24.59
C ALA A 83 -12.32 5.76 -24.80
N GLY A 84 -12.19 6.22 -26.06
CA GLY A 84 -12.15 7.65 -26.41
C GLY A 84 -13.41 8.41 -26.01
N HIS A 85 -14.56 7.75 -25.93
CA HIS A 85 -15.86 8.34 -25.56
C HIS A 85 -16.13 8.28 -24.05
N ALA A 86 -15.18 7.77 -23.24
CA ALA A 86 -15.35 7.71 -21.81
C ALA A 86 -15.54 9.11 -21.20
N PRO A 87 -16.48 9.27 -20.26
CA PRO A 87 -16.67 10.56 -19.57
C PRO A 87 -15.41 11.03 -18.84
N THR A 88 -15.27 12.33 -18.64
CA THR A 88 -14.13 12.95 -17.96
C THR A 88 -13.83 12.30 -16.61
N TRP A 89 -14.84 12.00 -15.82
CA TRP A 89 -14.66 11.35 -14.52
C TRP A 89 -14.09 9.91 -14.63
N VAL A 90 -14.50 9.15 -15.65
CA VAL A 90 -13.94 7.81 -15.90
C VAL A 90 -12.47 7.89 -16.28
N LYS A 91 -12.13 8.81 -17.20
CA LYS A 91 -10.74 9.09 -17.61
C LYS A 91 -9.89 9.49 -16.40
N GLY A 92 -10.43 10.37 -15.55
CA GLY A 92 -9.77 10.85 -14.35
C GLY A 92 -9.54 9.75 -13.30
N LEU A 93 -10.52 8.89 -13.08
CA LEU A 93 -10.36 7.73 -12.19
C LEU A 93 -9.32 6.76 -12.75
N ALA A 94 -9.37 6.43 -14.04
CA ALA A 94 -8.40 5.53 -14.68
C ALA A 94 -6.97 6.09 -14.55
N LEU A 95 -6.77 7.40 -14.84
CA LEU A 95 -5.49 8.07 -14.64
C LEU A 95 -5.02 7.95 -13.18
N SER A 96 -5.91 8.20 -12.22
CA SER A 96 -5.58 8.13 -10.80
C SER A 96 -5.18 6.71 -10.36
N CYS A 97 -5.90 5.68 -10.83
CA CYS A 97 -5.56 4.28 -10.56
C CYS A 97 -4.15 3.95 -11.09
N ILE A 98 -3.87 4.29 -12.35
CA ILE A 98 -2.57 4.00 -12.96
C ILE A 98 -1.45 4.74 -12.20
N VAL A 99 -1.62 6.00 -11.87
CA VAL A 99 -0.63 6.79 -11.11
C VAL A 99 -0.38 6.18 -9.73
N SER A 100 -1.43 5.68 -9.07
CA SER A 100 -1.33 5.01 -7.77
C SER A 100 -0.52 3.71 -7.86
N ASP A 101 -0.91 2.80 -8.75
CA ASP A 101 -0.35 1.45 -8.83
C ASP A 101 1.07 1.42 -9.39
N THR A 102 1.37 2.38 -10.27
CA THR A 102 2.71 2.56 -10.81
C THR A 102 3.63 3.40 -9.90
N LEU A 103 3.14 3.95 -8.79
CA LEU A 103 3.86 4.92 -7.98
C LEU A 103 4.45 6.06 -8.84
N GLN A 104 3.63 6.63 -9.72
CA GLN A 104 4.09 7.61 -10.72
C GLN A 104 5.22 7.07 -11.61
N PHE A 105 5.04 5.85 -12.11
CA PHE A 105 5.96 5.11 -13.00
C PHE A 105 7.28 4.64 -12.36
N ARG A 106 7.40 4.69 -11.02
CA ARG A 106 8.59 4.23 -10.27
C ARG A 106 8.48 2.77 -9.85
N SER A 107 7.27 2.18 -9.86
CA SER A 107 7.08 0.78 -9.54
C SER A 107 7.78 -0.12 -10.56
N PRO A 108 8.49 -1.18 -10.13
CA PRO A 108 9.09 -2.16 -11.03
C PRO A 108 8.06 -2.95 -11.87
N THR A 109 6.78 -2.89 -11.50
CA THR A 109 5.67 -3.50 -12.24
C THR A 109 5.15 -2.61 -13.36
N THR A 110 5.58 -1.34 -13.44
CA THR A 110 5.15 -0.40 -14.47
C THR A 110 5.49 -0.91 -15.87
N THR A 111 4.49 -0.93 -16.76
CA THR A 111 4.71 -1.30 -18.15
C THR A 111 4.64 -0.08 -19.08
N PRO A 112 5.21 -0.17 -20.28
CA PRO A 112 5.05 0.89 -21.28
C PRO A 112 3.59 1.16 -21.67
N ALA A 113 2.69 0.21 -21.49
CA ALA A 113 1.26 0.40 -21.73
C ALA A 113 0.62 1.31 -20.69
N ASP A 114 0.96 1.11 -19.41
CA ASP A 114 0.48 1.94 -18.29
C ASP A 114 0.93 3.39 -18.47
N GLU A 115 2.21 3.59 -18.76
CA GLU A 115 2.78 4.93 -18.92
C GLU A 115 2.18 5.68 -20.12
N ARG A 116 2.07 5.02 -21.27
CA ARG A 116 1.47 5.65 -22.47
C ARG A 116 0.02 6.04 -22.23
N LEU A 117 -0.76 5.15 -21.59
CA LEU A 117 -2.16 5.44 -21.29
C LEU A 117 -2.29 6.60 -20.31
N ALA A 118 -1.52 6.59 -19.21
CA ALA A 118 -1.57 7.66 -18.22
C ALA A 118 -1.23 9.02 -18.82
N ARG A 119 -0.19 9.09 -19.65
CA ARG A 119 0.18 10.34 -20.35
C ARG A 119 -0.92 10.80 -21.29
N SER A 120 -1.48 9.90 -22.09
CA SER A 120 -2.60 10.23 -23.01
C SER A 120 -3.83 10.73 -22.25
N LEU A 121 -4.17 10.12 -21.13
CA LEU A 121 -5.30 10.57 -20.29
C LEU A 121 -5.01 11.93 -19.63
N ALA A 122 -3.79 12.14 -19.18
CA ALA A 122 -3.38 13.41 -18.59
C ALA A 122 -3.44 14.56 -19.59
N ASP A 123 -2.96 14.34 -20.81
CA ASP A 123 -3.04 15.30 -21.92
C ASP A 123 -4.50 15.62 -22.27
N ASP A 124 -5.36 14.61 -22.37
CA ASP A 124 -6.79 14.77 -22.70
C ASP A 124 -7.56 15.52 -21.61
N LEU A 125 -7.15 15.36 -20.35
CA LEU A 125 -7.73 15.99 -19.18
C LEU A 125 -7.10 17.36 -18.84
N GLY A 126 -5.97 17.71 -19.44
CA GLY A 126 -5.20 18.91 -19.08
C GLY A 126 -4.62 18.83 -17.65
N VAL A 127 -4.22 17.63 -17.19
CA VAL A 127 -3.77 17.38 -15.82
C VAL A 127 -2.25 17.11 -15.80
N ASP A 128 -1.53 17.78 -14.89
CA ASP A 128 -0.16 17.45 -14.58
C ASP A 128 -0.10 16.20 -13.69
N ILE A 129 0.56 15.14 -14.18
CA ILE A 129 0.69 13.85 -13.48
C ILE A 129 1.47 14.01 -12.18
N GLY A 130 2.51 14.85 -12.17
CA GLY A 130 3.33 15.09 -10.97
C GLY A 130 2.53 15.71 -9.85
N HIS A 131 1.74 16.71 -10.19
CA HIS A 131 0.85 17.38 -9.23
C HIS A 131 -0.24 16.43 -8.71
N LEU A 132 -0.90 15.68 -9.60
CA LEU A 132 -1.90 14.66 -9.23
C LEU A 132 -1.30 13.61 -8.30
N ALA A 133 -0.13 13.08 -8.62
CA ALA A 133 0.59 12.10 -7.80
C ALA A 133 0.91 12.65 -6.41
N ALA A 134 1.44 13.88 -6.34
CA ALA A 134 1.78 14.52 -5.06
C ALA A 134 0.56 14.68 -4.15
N GLU A 135 -0.58 15.15 -4.70
CA GLU A 135 -1.83 15.26 -3.93
C GLU A 135 -2.34 13.89 -3.46
N MET A 136 -2.32 12.87 -4.33
CA MET A 136 -2.80 11.53 -4.00
C MET A 136 -1.92 10.88 -2.93
N PHE A 137 -0.61 10.99 -3.06
CA PHE A 137 0.34 10.40 -2.11
C PHE A 137 0.31 11.12 -0.77
N ALA A 138 0.19 12.45 -0.76
CA ALA A 138 -0.02 13.20 0.47
C ALA A 138 -1.30 12.76 1.20
N ALA A 139 -2.42 12.60 0.46
CA ALA A 139 -3.68 12.15 1.03
C ALA A 139 -3.63 10.69 1.55
N LYS A 140 -2.90 9.80 0.86
CA LYS A 140 -2.70 8.40 1.27
C LYS A 140 -1.82 8.30 2.51
N SER A 141 -0.85 9.22 2.64
CA SER A 141 0.09 9.28 3.77
C SER A 141 -0.40 10.18 4.91
N ASP A 142 -1.64 10.66 4.86
CA ASP A 142 -2.21 11.47 5.93
C ASP A 142 -2.48 10.61 7.17
N VAL A 143 -1.59 10.74 8.14
CA VAL A 143 -1.65 10.07 9.44
C VAL A 143 -2.21 10.97 10.54
N SER A 144 -2.72 12.16 10.21
CA SER A 144 -3.17 13.17 11.18
C SER A 144 -4.28 12.70 12.11
N ARG A 145 -5.12 11.78 11.63
CA ARG A 145 -6.26 11.21 12.38
C ARG A 145 -5.87 10.11 13.37
N PHE A 146 -4.65 9.61 13.31
CA PHE A 146 -4.17 8.54 14.19
C PHE A 146 -3.34 9.12 15.33
N SER A 147 -3.55 8.62 16.54
CA SER A 147 -2.66 8.85 17.68
C SER A 147 -1.31 8.17 17.47
N GLU A 148 -0.31 8.57 18.23
CA GLU A 148 1.01 7.94 18.22
C GLU A 148 0.94 6.45 18.55
N ALA A 149 0.13 6.07 19.55
CA ALA A 149 -0.04 4.68 19.94
C ALA A 149 -0.71 3.83 18.83
N GLU A 150 -1.67 4.40 18.08
CA GLU A 150 -2.28 3.73 16.93
C GLU A 150 -1.27 3.56 15.80
N LEU A 151 -0.45 4.59 15.52
CA LEU A 151 0.62 4.49 14.50
C LEU A 151 1.64 3.41 14.87
N LEU A 152 2.07 3.35 16.14
CA LEU A 152 3.02 2.34 16.62
C LEU A 152 2.48 0.91 16.53
N ARG A 153 1.15 0.73 16.45
CA ARG A 153 0.48 -0.58 16.35
C ARG A 153 -0.06 -0.90 14.95
N MET A 154 -0.13 0.07 14.07
CA MET A 154 -0.84 -0.04 12.78
C MET A 154 -0.35 -1.20 11.91
N ASP A 155 0.96 -1.33 11.73
CA ASP A 155 1.59 -2.51 11.14
C ASP A 155 2.75 -2.96 12.02
N SER A 156 2.42 -3.66 13.09
CA SER A 156 3.39 -4.12 14.06
C SER A 156 3.16 -5.57 14.44
N LYS A 157 4.23 -6.22 14.87
CA LYS A 157 4.22 -7.59 15.43
C LYS A 157 5.20 -7.69 16.59
N GLU A 158 4.93 -8.59 17.48
CA GLU A 158 5.81 -8.94 18.59
C GLU A 158 6.77 -10.05 18.18
N PHE A 159 8.01 -9.94 18.64
CA PHE A 159 9.08 -10.90 18.39
C PHE A 159 9.95 -11.03 19.62
N THR A 160 10.34 -12.27 19.93
CA THR A 160 11.38 -12.55 20.91
C THR A 160 12.71 -12.70 20.17
N VAL A 161 13.66 -11.82 20.46
CA VAL A 161 15.00 -11.83 19.85
C VAL A 161 16.04 -11.92 20.99
N ASP A 162 16.87 -12.91 20.99
CA ASP A 162 17.88 -13.16 22.03
C ASP A 162 17.32 -13.10 23.47
N GLY A 163 16.05 -13.54 23.63
CA GLY A 163 15.34 -13.52 24.91
C GLY A 163 14.71 -12.18 25.29
N THR A 164 14.78 -11.17 24.41
CA THR A 164 14.16 -9.85 24.60
C THR A 164 12.86 -9.75 23.79
N GLU A 165 11.80 -9.30 24.44
CA GLU A 165 10.50 -9.07 23.79
C GLU A 165 10.48 -7.70 23.10
N LEU A 166 10.35 -7.71 21.79
CA LEU A 166 10.35 -6.50 20.96
C LEU A 166 9.02 -6.37 20.22
N ARG A 167 8.46 -5.16 20.17
CA ARG A 167 7.44 -4.80 19.18
C ARG A 167 8.12 -4.16 17.98
N VAL A 168 8.03 -4.79 16.82
CA VAL A 168 8.61 -4.29 15.58
C VAL A 168 7.50 -3.72 14.69
N SER A 169 7.47 -2.39 14.61
CA SER A 169 6.50 -1.61 13.83
C SER A 169 7.13 -1.14 12.53
N VAL A 170 6.41 -1.29 11.42
CA VAL A 170 6.86 -0.85 10.09
C VAL A 170 5.75 -0.03 9.45
N LEU A 171 6.02 1.24 9.19
CA LEU A 171 5.10 2.13 8.50
C LEU A 171 5.62 2.38 7.08
N GLU A 172 5.04 1.67 6.12
CA GLU A 172 5.36 1.86 4.70
C GLU A 172 4.62 3.09 4.16
N THR A 173 5.35 4.00 3.50
CA THR A 173 4.78 5.23 2.98
C THR A 173 5.55 5.72 1.75
N VAL A 174 4.89 6.50 0.92
CA VAL A 174 5.50 7.25 -0.18
C VAL A 174 5.80 8.71 0.20
N SER A 175 5.48 9.10 1.45
CA SER A 175 5.70 10.44 1.99
C SER A 175 6.07 10.36 3.47
N PRO A 176 7.30 9.95 3.81
CA PRO A 176 7.72 9.73 5.20
C PRO A 176 7.72 11.01 6.05
N GLY A 177 7.80 12.19 5.41
CA GLY A 177 7.86 13.48 6.10
C GLY A 177 6.71 13.72 7.08
N ALA A 178 5.49 13.27 6.76
CA ALA A 178 4.33 13.44 7.64
C ALA A 178 4.45 12.62 8.95
N ILE A 179 5.03 11.43 8.87
CA ILE A 179 5.30 10.57 10.04
C ILE A 179 6.50 11.11 10.81
N LEU A 180 7.59 11.42 10.10
CA LEU A 180 8.84 11.89 10.72
C LEU A 180 8.70 13.28 11.37
N ALA A 181 7.76 14.12 10.92
CA ALA A 181 7.42 15.37 11.62
C ALA A 181 6.86 15.13 13.04
N ARG A 182 6.36 13.92 13.33
CA ARG A 182 5.83 13.50 14.63
C ARG A 182 6.82 12.64 15.43
N LYS A 183 8.09 12.54 15.00
CA LYS A 183 9.07 11.62 15.59
C LYS A 183 9.21 11.76 17.11
N ASP A 184 9.26 12.99 17.63
CA ASP A 184 9.42 13.24 19.06
C ASP A 184 8.22 12.71 19.88
N ALA A 185 7.02 12.94 19.39
CA ALA A 185 5.78 12.43 20.01
C ALA A 185 5.69 10.90 19.89
N LEU A 186 6.09 10.33 18.76
CA LEU A 186 6.15 8.87 18.57
C LEU A 186 7.15 8.23 19.54
N MET A 187 8.36 8.77 19.65
CA MET A 187 9.37 8.27 20.60
C MET A 187 8.91 8.41 22.06
N ALA A 188 8.24 9.51 22.40
CA ALA A 188 7.69 9.70 23.75
C ALA A 188 6.57 8.67 24.10
N ALA A 189 5.81 8.21 23.11
CA ALA A 189 4.75 7.21 23.30
C ALA A 189 5.27 5.76 23.37
N MET A 190 6.45 5.45 22.82
CA MET A 190 6.99 4.09 22.73
C MET A 190 7.07 3.36 24.10
N PRO A 191 7.55 3.96 25.20
CA PRO A 191 7.64 3.27 26.47
C PRO A 191 6.28 2.81 27.01
N GLN A 192 5.25 3.64 26.85
CA GLN A 192 3.89 3.27 27.28
C GLN A 192 3.31 2.16 26.41
N VAL A 193 3.53 2.21 25.10
CA VAL A 193 3.09 1.16 24.17
C VAL A 193 3.80 -0.16 24.48
N ALA A 194 5.12 -0.14 24.69
CA ALA A 194 5.89 -1.31 25.07
C ALA A 194 5.33 -1.96 26.35
N ALA A 195 5.13 -1.16 27.41
CA ALA A 195 4.59 -1.65 28.69
C ALA A 195 3.19 -2.25 28.57
N GLN A 196 2.30 -1.64 27.76
CA GLN A 196 0.94 -2.14 27.53
C GLN A 196 0.90 -3.45 26.76
N ASP A 197 1.85 -3.63 25.86
CA ASP A 197 1.90 -4.78 24.93
C ASP A 197 2.88 -5.87 25.42
N GLY A 198 3.45 -5.73 26.63
CA GLY A 198 4.36 -6.72 27.20
C GLY A 198 5.73 -6.79 26.49
N ALA A 199 6.09 -5.79 25.71
CA ALA A 199 7.38 -5.68 25.07
C ALA A 199 8.36 -4.86 25.93
N GLU A 200 9.65 -5.10 25.78
CA GLU A 200 10.69 -4.31 26.44
C GLU A 200 11.02 -3.04 25.66
N GLU A 201 10.96 -3.12 24.32
CA GLU A 201 11.20 -1.99 23.44
C GLU A 201 10.25 -2.01 22.23
N VAL A 202 9.98 -0.83 21.68
CA VAL A 202 9.34 -0.64 20.37
C VAL A 202 10.38 -0.18 19.38
N LEU A 203 10.52 -0.91 18.27
CA LEU A 203 11.33 -0.52 17.14
C LEU A 203 10.42 -0.01 16.01
N LEU A 204 10.47 1.29 15.70
CA LEU A 204 9.68 1.87 14.60
C LEU A 204 10.55 2.15 13.40
N PHE A 205 10.23 1.47 12.30
CA PHE A 205 10.81 1.69 10.97
C PHE A 205 9.80 2.44 10.09
N VAL A 206 10.15 3.63 9.63
CA VAL A 206 9.41 4.37 8.61
C VAL A 206 10.04 4.09 7.26
N VAL A 207 9.36 3.31 6.43
CA VAL A 207 9.88 2.88 5.12
C VAL A 207 9.43 3.84 4.03
N ASP A 208 10.39 4.52 3.40
CA ASP A 208 10.17 5.27 2.17
C ASP A 208 10.24 4.31 0.98
N ILE A 209 9.06 3.94 0.46
CA ILE A 209 8.95 2.99 -0.65
C ILE A 209 9.61 3.54 -1.92
N LEU A 210 9.61 4.87 -2.12
CA LEU A 210 10.14 5.49 -3.33
C LEU A 210 11.66 5.58 -3.33
N LYS A 211 12.27 5.69 -2.14
CA LYS A 211 13.73 5.73 -1.98
C LYS A 211 14.32 4.37 -1.65
N GLU A 212 13.47 3.37 -1.39
CA GLU A 212 13.89 2.04 -0.96
C GLU A 212 14.78 2.08 0.30
N GLU A 213 14.36 2.85 1.31
CA GLU A 213 15.09 3.00 2.56
C GLU A 213 14.15 3.03 3.76
N ALA A 214 14.63 2.62 4.93
CA ALA A 214 13.91 2.75 6.19
C ALA A 214 14.60 3.77 7.10
N THR A 215 13.82 4.59 7.80
CA THR A 215 14.27 5.38 8.92
C THR A 215 13.87 4.70 10.22
N LEU A 216 14.84 4.24 11.00
CA LEU A 216 14.61 3.69 12.35
C LEU A 216 14.70 4.85 13.36
N LEU A 217 13.66 5.03 14.18
CA LEU A 217 13.69 5.99 15.29
C LEU A 217 14.44 5.40 16.49
N ILE A 218 15.23 6.24 17.16
CA ILE A 218 16.12 5.87 18.28
C ILE A 218 15.73 6.65 19.53
N PRO A 219 14.72 6.14 20.31
CA PRO A 219 14.21 6.82 21.49
C PRO A 219 15.19 6.77 22.68
N ASN A 220 16.09 5.79 22.72
CA ASN A 220 16.98 5.56 23.87
C ASN A 220 18.26 4.81 23.45
N GLU A 221 19.16 4.65 24.43
CA GLU A 221 20.47 4.01 24.23
C GLU A 221 20.36 2.48 23.96
N ARG A 222 19.30 1.82 24.45
CA ARG A 222 19.09 0.39 24.17
C ARG A 222 18.75 0.16 22.70
N VAL A 223 17.81 0.93 22.17
CA VAL A 223 17.46 0.88 20.74
C VAL A 223 18.65 1.28 19.86
N ARG A 224 19.48 2.22 20.32
CA ARG A 224 20.72 2.57 19.64
C ARG A 224 21.64 1.36 19.48
N ARG A 225 21.92 0.66 20.57
CA ARG A 225 22.77 -0.56 20.53
C ARG A 225 22.18 -1.63 19.63
N ILE A 226 20.87 -1.84 19.68
CA ILE A 226 20.18 -2.77 18.79
C ILE A 226 20.39 -2.36 17.32
N ALA A 227 20.22 -1.09 16.99
CA ALA A 227 20.40 -0.60 15.62
C ALA A 227 21.85 -0.82 15.12
N GLU A 228 22.84 -0.48 15.92
CA GLU A 228 24.27 -0.64 15.60
C GLU A 228 24.66 -2.10 15.44
N ALA A 229 24.23 -2.98 16.37
CA ALA A 229 24.51 -4.41 16.33
C ALA A 229 23.81 -5.12 15.16
N SER A 230 22.57 -4.71 14.84
CA SER A 230 21.74 -5.35 13.83
C SER A 230 22.12 -4.96 12.41
N PHE A 231 22.37 -3.67 12.19
CA PHE A 231 22.53 -3.11 10.84
C PHE A 231 23.96 -2.63 10.53
N GLY A 232 24.87 -2.70 11.49
CA GLY A 232 26.27 -2.30 11.29
C GLY A 232 26.44 -0.80 11.00
N VAL A 233 25.50 0.03 11.47
CA VAL A 233 25.46 1.47 11.24
C VAL A 233 26.00 2.21 12.46
N ALA A 234 26.65 3.37 12.25
CA ALA A 234 26.94 4.31 13.33
C ALA A 234 25.73 5.23 13.50
N THR A 235 25.25 5.37 14.72
CA THR A 235 24.10 6.20 15.01
C THR A 235 24.50 7.47 15.75
N SER A 236 24.16 8.62 15.19
CA SER A 236 24.32 9.93 15.85
C SER A 236 22.97 10.65 15.79
N GLY A 237 22.34 10.86 16.95
CA GLY A 237 21.02 11.51 16.98
C GLY A 237 19.88 10.54 17.30
N ASP A 238 18.66 10.93 16.96
CA ASP A 238 17.41 10.28 17.33
C ASP A 238 16.80 9.39 16.23
N SER A 239 17.53 9.20 15.15
CA SER A 239 17.14 8.33 14.05
C SER A 239 18.34 7.92 13.21
N VAL A 240 18.19 6.82 12.46
CA VAL A 240 19.17 6.37 11.47
C VAL A 240 18.47 5.92 10.19
N VAL A 241 19.02 6.29 9.04
CA VAL A 241 18.56 5.84 7.73
C VAL A 241 19.28 4.54 7.36
N LEU A 242 18.51 3.57 6.90
CA LEU A 242 18.95 2.23 6.51
C LEU A 242 18.65 2.03 5.02
N PRO A 243 19.58 2.35 4.11
CA PRO A 243 19.36 2.20 2.68
C PRO A 243 19.14 0.72 2.30
N GLY A 244 18.19 0.47 1.39
CA GLY A 244 17.84 -0.86 0.90
C GLY A 244 17.01 -1.71 1.88
N VAL A 245 16.71 -1.22 3.08
CA VAL A 245 15.89 -1.94 4.07
C VAL A 245 14.43 -1.57 3.87
N MET A 246 13.60 -2.54 3.49
CA MET A 246 12.17 -2.32 3.22
C MET A 246 11.27 -3.38 3.87
N SER A 247 11.75 -4.59 4.03
CA SER A 247 10.91 -5.71 4.42
C SER A 247 11.14 -6.15 5.86
N ARG A 248 10.09 -6.04 6.70
CA ARG A 248 10.13 -6.57 8.07
C ARG A 248 10.54 -8.03 8.07
N LYS A 249 9.87 -8.88 7.27
CA LYS A 249 10.07 -10.35 7.28
C LYS A 249 11.41 -10.79 6.69
N LYS A 250 11.86 -10.13 5.62
CA LYS A 250 13.03 -10.60 4.85
C LYS A 250 14.34 -9.94 5.27
N GLN A 251 14.28 -8.74 5.85
CA GLN A 251 15.47 -7.93 6.11
C GLN A 251 15.56 -7.48 7.58
N ILE A 252 14.49 -6.92 8.16
CA ILE A 252 14.55 -6.36 9.51
C ILE A 252 14.69 -7.50 10.53
N ILE A 253 13.70 -8.38 10.62
CA ILE A 253 13.70 -9.46 11.64
C ILE A 253 14.93 -10.36 11.56
N PRO A 254 15.38 -10.84 10.38
CA PRO A 254 16.59 -11.69 10.31
C PRO A 254 17.89 -10.98 10.70
N ALA A 255 17.92 -9.64 10.66
CA ALA A 255 19.11 -8.85 11.01
C ALA A 255 19.16 -8.50 12.52
N LEU A 256 18.01 -8.54 13.25
CA LEU A 256 17.96 -8.10 14.63
C LEU A 256 18.90 -8.90 15.55
N LYS A 257 19.64 -8.15 16.39
CA LYS A 257 20.51 -8.61 17.47
C LYS A 257 20.29 -7.70 18.67
N VAL A 258 20.16 -8.25 19.87
CA VAL A 258 19.87 -7.52 21.10
C VAL A 258 21.00 -7.62 22.10
#